data_9bd0ca07e51d8fbeb4f45db0889b3268
#
_entry.id   9bd0ca07e51d8fbeb4f45db0889b3268
#
_cell.length_a   1.000
_cell.length_b   1.000
_cell.length_c   1.000
_cell.angle_alpha   90.00
_cell.angle_beta   90.00
_cell.angle_gamma   90.00
#
_symmetry.space_group_name_H-M   'P 1'
#
loop_
_entity.id
_entity.type
_entity.pdbx_description
1 polymer ?
#
loop_
_entity_poly.entity_id
_entity_poly.type
_entity_poly.pdbx_seq_one_letter_code
_entity_poly.pdbx_strand_id
1 'polypeptide(L)'
;MRARWTRWLMVCAGLVGGSGAWAQTDVALSLYGAFHGTTNGNGTIQSPANSAGGMIELRHISNPLVGYEATYSYNRDNQTYAPSIAVGTCAVGVTCGLPATVKANAHEVTADWIASVHVANLRPFALAGVGLLFNQPTSNQTDTTSQTKPVFVYGAGLDWGVFPHLGLRFQYRGNLCKAPDLTRLYTSTNVFTHTSEPMIGAYFRF
;
A
#
# COMPACT_ATOMS: atom_id res chain seq x y z
N MET A 1 16.03 28.27 10.93
CA MET A 1 15.24 27.28 10.15
C MET A 1 14.36 26.33 10.99
N ARG A 2 14.10 26.58 12.28
CA ARG A 2 13.33 25.67 13.18
C ARG A 2 11.83 26.00 13.32
N ALA A 3 11.33 27.14 12.80
CA ALA A 3 9.95 27.62 13.07
C ALA A 3 8.88 27.22 12.03
N ARG A 4 9.26 26.55 10.93
CA ARG A 4 8.29 26.22 9.86
C ARG A 4 7.64 24.86 10.02
N TRP A 5 8.24 23.93 10.76
CA TRP A 5 7.73 22.56 10.96
C TRP A 5 6.60 22.47 11.98
N THR A 6 6.60 23.38 12.99
CA THR A 6 5.56 23.43 14.01
C THR A 6 4.20 23.88 13.49
N ARG A 7 4.15 24.62 12.38
CA ARG A 7 2.89 25.07 11.77
C ARG A 7 2.12 23.96 11.05
N TRP A 8 2.82 22.97 10.50
CA TRP A 8 2.19 21.83 9.81
C TRP A 8 1.62 20.79 10.78
N LEU A 9 2.24 20.61 11.94
CA LEU A 9 1.72 19.72 12.99
C LEU A 9 0.41 20.25 13.61
N MET A 10 0.22 21.58 13.68
CA MET A 10 -1.02 22.17 14.21
C MET A 10 -2.21 22.07 13.24
N VAL A 11 -1.97 21.99 11.93
CA VAL A 11 -3.06 21.81 10.95
C VAL A 11 -3.62 20.38 11.01
N CYS A 12 -2.81 19.38 11.31
CA CYS A 12 -3.30 18.01 11.50
C CYS A 12 -4.08 17.82 12.81
N ALA A 13 -3.76 18.58 13.86
CA ALA A 13 -4.47 18.50 15.14
C ALA A 13 -5.85 19.21 15.12
N GLY A 14 -6.06 20.15 14.21
CA GLY A 14 -7.31 20.91 14.11
C GLY A 14 -8.49 20.16 13.48
N LEU A 15 -8.27 19.01 12.85
CA LEU A 15 -9.32 18.20 12.22
C LEU A 15 -10.06 17.24 13.18
N VAL A 16 -9.63 17.15 14.44
CA VAL A 16 -10.20 16.23 15.44
C VAL A 16 -11.30 16.90 16.31
N GLY A 17 -11.57 18.17 16.14
CA GLY A 17 -12.41 18.98 17.04
C GLY A 17 -13.86 19.21 16.59
N GLY A 18 -14.54 18.22 16.01
CA GLY A 18 -15.99 18.31 15.69
C GLY A 18 -16.80 17.33 16.53
N SER A 19 -17.25 17.75 17.73
CA SER A 19 -18.10 16.95 18.62
C SER A 19 -19.55 16.88 18.12
N GLY A 20 -19.81 15.91 17.24
CA GLY A 20 -21.17 15.39 17.03
C GLY A 20 -21.25 14.02 17.72
N ALA A 21 -22.34 13.72 18.42
CA ALA A 21 -22.55 12.53 19.26
C ALA A 21 -22.44 11.15 18.53
N TRP A 22 -21.99 11.14 17.28
CA TRP A 22 -21.85 9.96 16.41
C TRP A 22 -20.46 9.85 15.76
N ALA A 23 -19.62 10.88 15.88
CA ALA A 23 -18.28 10.84 15.31
C ALA A 23 -17.38 9.94 16.15
N GLN A 24 -16.73 8.97 15.53
CA GLN A 24 -15.88 8.01 16.19
C GLN A 24 -14.52 7.96 15.48
N THR A 25 -13.46 8.10 16.26
CA THR A 25 -12.09 7.98 15.75
C THR A 25 -11.45 6.72 16.31
N ASP A 26 -10.77 5.98 15.46
CA ASP A 26 -9.96 4.84 15.87
C ASP A 26 -8.58 4.88 15.21
N VAL A 27 -7.60 4.30 15.89
CA VAL A 27 -6.27 4.04 15.39
C VAL A 27 -6.07 2.53 15.37
N ALA A 28 -5.62 1.98 14.24
CA ALA A 28 -5.33 0.57 14.12
C ALA A 28 -3.87 0.32 13.74
N LEU A 29 -3.38 -0.85 14.17
CA LEU A 29 -2.12 -1.41 13.75
C LEU A 29 -2.40 -2.78 13.16
N SER A 30 -2.04 -2.96 11.88
CA SER A 30 -2.32 -4.16 11.11
C SER A 30 -1.05 -4.77 10.54
N LEU A 31 -1.05 -6.10 10.43
CA LEU A 31 -0.07 -6.87 9.65
C LEU A 31 -0.76 -7.38 8.40
N TYR A 32 -0.05 -7.37 7.27
CA TYR A 32 -0.60 -7.83 5.99
C TYR A 32 0.41 -8.65 5.18
N GLY A 33 -0.11 -9.52 4.31
CA GLY A 33 0.66 -10.15 3.25
C GLY A 33 0.43 -9.41 1.95
N ALA A 34 1.48 -9.07 1.21
CA ALA A 34 1.39 -8.47 -0.12
C ALA A 34 1.66 -9.52 -1.20
N PHE A 35 0.65 -9.81 -2.02
CA PHE A 35 0.70 -10.77 -3.11
C PHE A 35 0.59 -10.02 -4.43
N HIS A 36 1.67 -10.06 -5.20
CA HIS A 36 1.81 -9.26 -6.42
C HIS A 36 1.59 -10.08 -7.68
N GLY A 37 1.00 -9.46 -8.71
CA GLY A 37 0.92 -10.01 -10.05
C GLY A 37 2.19 -9.77 -10.85
N THR A 38 2.62 -10.78 -11.65
CA THR A 38 3.66 -10.60 -12.65
C THR A 38 3.14 -9.75 -13.81
N THR A 39 3.95 -8.82 -14.30
CA THR A 39 3.64 -7.99 -15.46
C THR A 39 4.57 -8.28 -16.63
N ASN A 40 4.06 -8.20 -17.85
CA ASN A 40 4.83 -8.39 -19.09
C ASN A 40 4.51 -7.24 -20.06
N GLY A 41 5.54 -6.57 -20.54
CA GLY A 41 5.41 -5.48 -21.49
C GLY A 41 6.77 -4.96 -21.97
N ASN A 42 6.79 -4.37 -23.15
CA ASN A 42 7.98 -3.76 -23.74
C ASN A 42 9.23 -4.66 -23.74
N GLY A 43 9.05 -5.99 -23.94
CA GLY A 43 10.15 -6.93 -23.95
C GLY A 43 10.70 -7.31 -22.56
N THR A 44 10.04 -6.90 -21.48
CA THR A 44 10.45 -7.14 -20.09
C THR A 44 9.35 -7.88 -19.33
N ILE A 45 9.73 -8.91 -18.59
CA ILE A 45 8.90 -9.56 -17.57
C ILE A 45 9.35 -9.02 -16.21
N GLN A 46 8.42 -8.49 -15.44
CA GLN A 46 8.66 -8.04 -14.08
C GLN A 46 7.87 -8.92 -13.12
N SER A 47 8.57 -9.57 -12.21
CA SER A 47 8.02 -10.49 -11.22
C SER A 47 8.36 -10.01 -9.82
N PRO A 48 7.43 -9.31 -9.15
CA PRO A 48 7.58 -8.95 -7.74
C PRO A 48 7.54 -10.18 -6.84
N ALA A 49 8.31 -10.16 -5.77
CA ALA A 49 8.24 -11.19 -4.74
C ALA A 49 7.08 -10.90 -3.78
N ASN A 50 6.37 -11.93 -3.34
CA ASN A 50 5.42 -11.79 -2.26
C ASN A 50 6.15 -11.38 -0.97
N SER A 51 5.52 -10.56 -0.17
CA SER A 51 6.11 -10.02 1.05
C SER A 51 5.09 -9.89 2.18
N ALA A 52 5.57 -9.55 3.37
CA ALA A 52 4.74 -9.17 4.50
C ALA A 52 5.08 -7.74 4.92
N GLY A 53 4.10 -7.03 5.43
CA GLY A 53 4.24 -5.65 5.86
C GLY A 53 3.42 -5.30 7.09
N GLY A 54 3.60 -4.08 7.55
CA GLY A 54 2.83 -3.47 8.63
C GLY A 54 2.15 -2.19 8.16
N MET A 55 1.00 -1.88 8.74
CA MET A 55 0.20 -0.71 8.43
C MET A 55 -0.31 -0.04 9.69
N ILE A 56 -0.27 1.29 9.71
CA ILE A 56 -0.93 2.13 10.69
C ILE A 56 -2.10 2.81 9.99
N GLU A 57 -3.26 2.79 10.62
CA GLU A 57 -4.51 3.32 10.09
C GLU A 57 -5.10 4.31 11.09
N LEU A 58 -5.45 5.50 10.63
CA LEU A 58 -6.22 6.49 11.39
C LEU A 58 -7.58 6.67 10.70
N ARG A 59 -8.63 6.19 11.34
CA ARG A 59 -9.99 6.22 10.81
C ARG A 59 -10.87 7.17 11.60
N HIS A 60 -11.68 7.93 10.88
CA HIS A 60 -12.72 8.76 11.44
C HIS A 60 -14.06 8.45 10.77
N ILE A 61 -15.03 8.01 11.56
CA ILE A 61 -16.40 7.75 11.12
C ILE A 61 -17.23 8.99 11.44
N SER A 62 -17.63 9.73 10.41
CA SER A 62 -18.35 10.98 10.55
C SER A 62 -19.84 10.78 10.84
N ASN A 63 -20.41 9.69 10.33
CA ASN A 63 -21.81 9.29 10.57
C ASN A 63 -21.88 7.75 10.49
N PRO A 64 -23.03 7.10 10.86
CA PRO A 64 -23.12 5.64 10.92
C PRO A 64 -22.77 4.89 9.63
N LEU A 65 -22.78 5.57 8.47
CA LEU A 65 -22.56 4.94 7.17
C LEU A 65 -21.24 5.34 6.51
N VAL A 66 -20.73 6.54 6.78
CA VAL A 66 -19.60 7.12 6.02
C VAL A 66 -18.49 7.62 6.93
N GLY A 67 -17.27 7.30 6.58
CA GLY A 67 -16.05 7.78 7.22
C GLY A 67 -14.93 7.94 6.21
N TYR A 68 -13.78 8.31 6.73
CA TYR A 68 -12.52 8.40 5.99
C TYR A 68 -11.37 7.83 6.82
N GLU A 69 -10.36 7.36 6.12
CA GLU A 69 -9.19 6.74 6.72
C GLU A 69 -7.93 7.29 6.06
N ALA A 70 -6.92 7.56 6.86
CA ALA A 70 -5.56 7.79 6.39
C ALA A 70 -4.70 6.62 6.81
N THR A 71 -3.91 6.09 5.88
CA THR A 71 -3.03 4.94 6.15
C THR A 71 -1.58 5.24 5.82
N TYR A 72 -0.71 4.56 6.53
CA TYR A 72 0.70 4.43 6.18
C TYR A 72 1.10 2.98 6.29
N SER A 73 1.65 2.43 5.23
CA SER A 73 2.15 1.05 5.21
C SER A 73 3.62 0.97 4.80
N TYR A 74 4.24 -0.11 5.24
CA TYR A 74 5.62 -0.45 4.92
C TYR A 74 5.77 -1.95 4.67
N ASN A 75 6.44 -2.31 3.56
CA ASN A 75 6.90 -3.67 3.28
C ASN A 75 8.19 -3.66 2.47
N ARG A 76 8.80 -4.84 2.29
CA ARG A 76 9.89 -5.04 1.34
C ARG A 76 9.31 -5.52 0.02
N ASP A 77 9.58 -4.79 -1.05
CA ASP A 77 9.10 -5.07 -2.40
C ASP A 77 10.30 -5.39 -3.32
N ASN A 78 10.72 -6.65 -3.32
CA ASN A 78 11.80 -7.12 -4.18
C ASN A 78 11.24 -7.37 -5.58
N GLN A 79 11.86 -6.75 -6.60
CA GLN A 79 11.43 -6.84 -7.99
C GLN A 79 12.45 -7.60 -8.82
N THR A 80 12.02 -8.64 -9.55
CA THR A 80 12.88 -9.34 -10.51
C THR A 80 12.48 -8.97 -11.93
N TYR A 81 13.44 -8.51 -12.70
CA TYR A 81 13.30 -8.14 -14.12
C TYR A 81 14.02 -9.16 -14.97
N ALA A 82 13.36 -9.64 -16.03
CA ALA A 82 13.90 -10.58 -16.99
C ALA A 82 13.48 -10.19 -18.41
N PRO A 83 14.27 -10.52 -19.44
CA PRO A 83 13.83 -10.35 -20.82
C PRO A 83 12.64 -11.28 -21.12
N SER A 84 11.68 -10.82 -21.92
CA SER A 84 10.52 -11.65 -22.31
C SER A 84 10.90 -12.76 -23.33
N ILE A 85 12.08 -12.69 -23.91
CA ILE A 85 12.61 -13.71 -24.80
C ILE A 85 13.42 -14.69 -23.93
N ALA A 86 13.11 -15.99 -24.02
CA ALA A 86 13.79 -17.03 -23.25
C ALA A 86 15.31 -17.04 -23.53
N VAL A 87 16.09 -17.11 -22.44
CA VAL A 87 17.55 -17.35 -22.52
C VAL A 87 17.78 -18.66 -23.28
N GLY A 88 18.44 -18.61 -24.43
CA GLY A 88 18.65 -19.78 -25.32
C GLY A 88 18.08 -19.59 -26.72
N THR A 89 17.19 -18.62 -26.95
CA THR A 89 16.72 -18.26 -28.31
C THR A 89 17.48 -17.08 -28.90
N CYS A 90 18.50 -16.59 -28.23
CA CYS A 90 19.33 -15.51 -28.70
C CYS A 90 20.24 -15.99 -29.82
N ALA A 91 20.33 -15.23 -30.91
CA ALA A 91 21.26 -15.51 -31.99
C ALA A 91 22.71 -15.52 -31.48
N VAL A 92 23.55 -16.34 -32.10
CA VAL A 92 24.99 -16.42 -31.75
C VAL A 92 25.59 -15.01 -31.83
N GLY A 93 26.19 -14.52 -30.72
CA GLY A 93 26.79 -13.18 -30.61
C GLY A 93 25.87 -12.11 -29.97
N VAL A 94 24.64 -12.44 -29.61
CA VAL A 94 23.75 -11.53 -28.87
C VAL A 94 23.79 -11.89 -27.37
N THR A 95 24.19 -10.93 -26.53
CA THR A 95 24.15 -11.11 -25.08
C THR A 95 22.70 -11.04 -24.61
N CYS A 96 22.14 -12.18 -24.25
CA CYS A 96 20.83 -12.20 -23.57
C CYS A 96 20.98 -11.59 -22.19
N GLY A 97 20.13 -10.64 -21.84
CA GLY A 97 20.12 -10.05 -20.50
C GLY A 97 19.84 -11.12 -19.42
N LEU A 98 20.69 -11.15 -18.41
CA LEU A 98 20.46 -12.02 -17.23
C LEU A 98 19.39 -11.39 -16.34
N PRO A 99 18.52 -12.16 -15.68
CA PRO A 99 17.56 -11.61 -14.74
C PRO A 99 18.24 -10.74 -13.68
N ALA A 100 17.70 -9.56 -13.42
CA ALA A 100 18.17 -8.64 -12.40
C ALA A 100 17.14 -8.51 -11.29
N THR A 101 17.56 -8.73 -10.04
CA THR A 101 16.69 -8.55 -8.86
C THR A 101 17.06 -7.28 -8.12
N VAL A 102 16.12 -6.37 -7.98
CA VAL A 102 16.24 -5.15 -7.19
C VAL A 102 15.50 -5.34 -5.87
N LYS A 103 16.24 -5.19 -4.77
CA LYS A 103 15.65 -5.15 -3.43
C LYS A 103 15.19 -3.72 -3.14
N ALA A 104 13.95 -3.54 -2.76
CA ALA A 104 13.40 -2.23 -2.47
C ALA A 104 12.56 -2.23 -1.18
N ASN A 105 12.51 -1.07 -0.54
CA ASN A 105 11.52 -0.76 0.49
C ASN A 105 10.37 -0.04 -0.19
N ALA A 106 9.15 -0.45 0.12
CA ALA A 106 7.92 0.20 -0.31
C ALA A 106 7.27 0.90 0.89
N HIS A 107 7.00 2.18 0.72
CA HIS A 107 6.25 3.01 1.67
C HIS A 107 5.01 3.51 0.94
N GLU A 108 3.84 3.29 1.50
CA GLU A 108 2.59 3.73 0.92
C GLU A 108 1.83 4.64 1.88
N VAL A 109 1.27 5.72 1.35
CA VAL A 109 0.38 6.63 2.07
C VAL A 109 -0.90 6.75 1.28
N THR A 110 -2.05 6.48 1.91
CA THR A 110 -3.36 6.60 1.26
C THR A 110 -4.35 7.44 2.06
N ALA A 111 -5.36 7.93 1.35
CA ALA A 111 -6.55 8.52 1.92
C ALA A 111 -7.77 7.83 1.29
N ASP A 112 -8.57 7.21 2.14
CA ASP A 112 -9.62 6.30 1.74
C ASP A 112 -10.98 6.77 2.27
N TRP A 113 -12.04 6.65 1.47
CA TRP A 113 -13.41 6.72 1.92
C TRP A 113 -13.87 5.37 2.42
N ILE A 114 -14.65 5.38 3.49
CA ILE A 114 -15.20 4.18 4.12
C ILE A 114 -16.71 4.27 4.13
N ALA A 115 -17.35 3.18 3.71
CA ALA A 115 -18.76 2.92 3.95
C ALA A 115 -18.88 1.76 4.93
N SER A 116 -19.60 1.93 6.03
CA SER A 116 -19.73 0.90 7.07
C SER A 116 -21.14 0.81 7.61
N VAL A 117 -21.48 -0.36 8.19
CA VAL A 117 -22.75 -0.61 8.87
C VAL A 117 -22.46 -1.21 10.23
N HIS A 118 -23.11 -0.72 11.27
CA HIS A 118 -22.93 -1.24 12.63
C HIS A 118 -24.00 -2.30 12.95
N VAL A 119 -23.56 -3.51 13.28
CA VAL A 119 -24.44 -4.63 13.62
C VAL A 119 -23.91 -5.27 14.91
N ALA A 120 -24.50 -4.95 16.03
CA ALA A 120 -24.04 -5.38 17.36
C ALA A 120 -22.55 -5.04 17.59
N ASN A 121 -21.70 -6.03 17.84
CA ASN A 121 -20.26 -5.83 18.06
C ASN A 121 -19.44 -5.90 16.75
N LEU A 122 -20.10 -6.03 15.62
CA LEU A 122 -19.48 -6.15 14.29
C LEU A 122 -19.74 -4.90 13.47
N ARG A 123 -18.73 -4.47 12.73
CA ARG A 123 -18.87 -3.39 11.76
C ARG A 123 -18.23 -3.81 10.44
N PRO A 124 -18.99 -4.45 9.54
CA PRO A 124 -18.55 -4.63 8.16
C PRO A 124 -18.39 -3.29 7.48
N PHE A 125 -17.37 -3.17 6.64
CA PHE A 125 -17.07 -1.96 5.89
C PHE A 125 -16.49 -2.28 4.52
N ALA A 126 -16.64 -1.31 3.62
CA ALA A 126 -15.94 -1.26 2.33
C ALA A 126 -15.18 0.06 2.26
N LEU A 127 -14.08 0.07 1.55
CA LEU A 127 -13.27 1.26 1.34
C LEU A 127 -12.85 1.42 -0.11
N ALA A 128 -12.63 2.68 -0.50
CA ALA A 128 -11.99 3.03 -1.76
C ALA A 128 -11.24 4.35 -1.58
N GLY A 129 -10.04 4.45 -2.15
CA GLY A 129 -9.21 5.62 -1.97
C GLY A 129 -8.07 5.72 -2.97
N VAL A 130 -7.25 6.72 -2.74
CA VAL A 130 -6.08 7.02 -3.55
C VAL A 130 -4.88 7.34 -2.68
N GLY A 131 -3.70 7.12 -3.21
CA GLY A 131 -2.47 7.39 -2.49
C GLY A 131 -1.24 7.44 -3.36
N LEU A 132 -0.10 7.39 -2.69
CA LEU A 132 1.23 7.39 -3.29
C LEU A 132 2.04 6.22 -2.73
N LEU A 133 2.63 5.47 -3.62
CA LEU A 133 3.55 4.38 -3.33
C LEU A 133 4.98 4.83 -3.67
N PHE A 134 5.85 4.83 -2.67
CA PHE A 134 7.26 5.22 -2.77
C PHE A 134 8.12 3.96 -2.71
N ASN A 135 8.72 3.59 -3.83
CA ASN A 135 9.65 2.47 -3.92
C ASN A 135 11.09 2.98 -3.87
N GLN A 136 11.84 2.54 -2.87
CA GLN A 136 13.22 2.92 -2.64
C GLN A 136 14.14 1.69 -2.69
N PRO A 137 14.98 1.55 -3.71
CA PRO A 137 15.99 0.47 -3.74
C PRO A 137 16.90 0.50 -2.51
N THR A 138 17.14 -0.66 -1.90
CA THR A 138 17.84 -0.80 -0.59
C THR A 138 19.30 -1.10 -0.76
N SER A 139 20.03 -0.87 -1.63
CA SER A 139 21.47 -1.07 -1.58
C SER A 139 22.22 -0.58 -2.79
N ASN A 140 23.50 -0.47 -2.65
CA ASN A 140 24.61 -0.28 -3.58
C ASN A 140 24.52 -1.05 -4.92
N GLN A 141 23.30 -1.32 -5.41
CA GLN A 141 23.08 -1.85 -6.73
C GLN A 141 23.28 -0.71 -7.73
N THR A 142 24.21 -0.89 -8.64
CA THR A 142 24.40 -0.01 -9.80
C THR A 142 23.13 -0.01 -10.65
N ASP A 143 22.79 1.14 -11.22
CA ASP A 143 21.68 1.31 -12.16
C ASP A 143 20.27 1.14 -11.56
N THR A 144 20.08 1.45 -10.28
CA THR A 144 18.77 1.51 -9.65
C THR A 144 18.26 2.94 -9.53
N THR A 145 16.92 3.09 -9.48
CA THR A 145 16.26 4.38 -9.30
C THR A 145 15.06 4.26 -8.39
N SER A 146 14.88 5.27 -7.50
CA SER A 146 13.68 5.36 -6.67
C SER A 146 12.49 5.84 -7.52
N GLN A 147 11.31 5.30 -7.26
CA GLN A 147 10.10 5.69 -7.99
C GLN A 147 8.92 5.92 -7.06
N THR A 148 8.14 6.95 -7.40
CA THR A 148 6.86 7.24 -6.77
C THR A 148 5.75 6.99 -7.79
N LYS A 149 4.75 6.20 -7.43
CA LYS A 149 3.61 5.87 -8.28
C LYS A 149 2.31 6.23 -7.57
N PRO A 150 1.32 6.80 -8.27
CA PRO A 150 -0.02 6.90 -7.74
C PRO A 150 -0.62 5.49 -7.60
N VAL A 151 -1.34 5.27 -6.52
CA VAL A 151 -2.05 4.02 -6.23
C VAL A 151 -3.53 4.31 -6.04
N PHE A 152 -4.37 3.46 -6.61
CA PHE A 152 -5.79 3.37 -6.30
C PHE A 152 -6.01 2.17 -5.40
N VAL A 153 -6.72 2.37 -4.30
CA VAL A 153 -6.97 1.36 -3.28
C VAL A 153 -8.45 1.09 -3.18
N TYR A 154 -8.81 -0.17 -3.02
CA TYR A 154 -10.16 -0.60 -2.70
C TYR A 154 -10.10 -1.79 -1.74
N GLY A 155 -11.16 -2.00 -1.00
CA GLY A 155 -11.15 -3.12 -0.05
C GLY A 155 -12.46 -3.28 0.69
N ALA A 156 -12.48 -4.32 1.50
CA ALA A 156 -13.56 -4.59 2.43
C ALA A 156 -13.01 -5.25 3.68
N GLY A 157 -13.73 -5.11 4.79
CA GLY A 157 -13.29 -5.68 6.05
C GLY A 157 -14.40 -5.77 7.07
N LEU A 158 -13.99 -6.25 8.22
CA LEU A 158 -14.84 -6.44 9.39
C LEU A 158 -14.08 -5.98 10.63
N ASP A 159 -14.63 -5.02 11.33
CA ASP A 159 -14.20 -4.65 12.68
C ASP A 159 -15.04 -5.44 13.69
N TRP A 160 -14.36 -6.11 14.61
CA TRP A 160 -14.97 -6.83 15.72
C TRP A 160 -14.60 -6.18 17.05
N GLY A 161 -15.57 -5.54 17.71
CA GLY A 161 -15.41 -4.95 19.03
C GLY A 161 -15.34 -6.03 20.11
N VAL A 162 -14.16 -6.23 20.69
CA VAL A 162 -13.93 -7.22 21.76
C VAL A 162 -14.13 -6.56 23.12
N PHE A 163 -13.67 -5.31 23.27
CA PHE A 163 -13.84 -4.48 24.46
C PHE A 163 -14.39 -3.10 24.06
N PRO A 164 -14.86 -2.28 25.00
CA PRO A 164 -15.46 -0.97 24.67
C PRO A 164 -14.58 -0.07 23.79
N HIS A 165 -13.25 -0.13 23.96
CA HIS A 165 -12.29 0.71 23.25
C HIS A 165 -11.32 -0.09 22.38
N LEU A 166 -11.35 -1.41 22.42
CA LEU A 166 -10.40 -2.27 21.74
C LEU A 166 -11.12 -3.32 20.90
N GLY A 167 -10.69 -3.51 19.65
CA GLY A 167 -11.23 -4.53 18.78
C GLY A 167 -10.19 -5.10 17.83
N LEU A 168 -10.62 -6.08 17.06
CA LEU A 168 -9.87 -6.72 16.00
C LEU A 168 -10.41 -6.24 14.65
N ARG A 169 -9.52 -6.08 13.69
CA ARG A 169 -9.82 -5.72 12.31
C ARG A 169 -9.34 -6.81 11.37
N PHE A 170 -10.23 -7.30 10.54
CA PHE A 170 -9.94 -8.20 9.43
C PHE A 170 -10.27 -7.46 8.16
N GLN A 171 -9.30 -7.34 7.25
CA GLN A 171 -9.48 -6.52 6.05
C GLN A 171 -8.77 -7.18 4.87
N TYR A 172 -9.32 -6.99 3.70
CA TYR A 172 -8.67 -7.21 2.42
C TYR A 172 -8.56 -5.88 1.69
N ARG A 173 -7.36 -5.57 1.21
CA ARG A 173 -7.10 -4.43 0.32
C ARG A 173 -6.61 -4.94 -1.03
N GLY A 174 -7.02 -4.26 -2.08
CA GLY A 174 -6.49 -4.42 -3.43
C GLY A 174 -5.89 -3.09 -3.87
N ASN A 175 -4.61 -3.10 -4.24
CA ASN A 175 -3.89 -1.93 -4.71
C ASN A 175 -3.67 -2.03 -6.21
N LEU A 176 -4.07 -1.01 -6.96
CA LEU A 176 -3.86 -0.87 -8.39
C LEU A 176 -2.90 0.29 -8.65
N CYS A 177 -1.72 0.00 -9.19
CA CYS A 177 -0.73 0.99 -9.58
C CYS A 177 -0.01 0.58 -10.87
N LYS A 178 0.72 1.49 -11.49
CA LYS A 178 1.66 1.10 -12.55
C LYS A 178 2.86 0.40 -11.94
N ALA A 179 3.28 -0.69 -12.57
CA ALA A 179 4.46 -1.45 -12.16
C ALA A 179 5.68 -0.52 -12.01
N PRO A 180 6.39 -0.56 -10.86
CA PRO A 180 7.52 0.31 -10.62
C PRO A 180 8.73 -0.11 -11.47
N ASP A 181 9.41 0.87 -12.05
CA ASP A 181 10.62 0.67 -12.84
C ASP A 181 11.84 1.05 -11.98
N LEU A 182 12.39 0.08 -11.29
CA LEU A 182 13.46 0.30 -10.30
C LEU A 182 14.87 0.10 -10.85
N THR A 183 15.01 -0.30 -12.12
CA THR A 183 16.30 -0.52 -12.75
C THR A 183 16.37 0.13 -14.14
N ARG A 184 17.55 0.66 -14.50
CA ARG A 184 17.83 1.19 -15.83
C ARG A 184 18.27 0.11 -16.83
N LEU A 185 18.45 -1.14 -16.36
CA LEU A 185 18.90 -2.26 -17.18
C LEU A 185 17.80 -2.81 -18.10
N TYR A 186 16.53 -2.58 -17.75
CA TYR A 186 15.37 -3.06 -18.49
C TYR A 186 14.40 -1.92 -18.80
N THR A 187 13.64 -2.10 -19.88
CA THR A 187 12.57 -1.15 -20.23
C THR A 187 11.36 -1.36 -19.30
N SER A 188 10.76 -0.27 -18.85
CA SER A 188 9.52 -0.33 -18.06
C SER A 188 8.43 -1.10 -18.79
N THR A 189 7.75 -2.00 -18.09
CA THR A 189 6.60 -2.73 -18.64
C THR A 189 5.43 -1.80 -18.94
N ASN A 190 5.32 -0.67 -18.23
CA ASN A 190 4.25 0.34 -18.33
C ASN A 190 2.83 -0.27 -18.18
N VAL A 191 2.71 -1.41 -17.51
CA VAL A 191 1.46 -2.13 -17.28
C VAL A 191 0.97 -1.86 -15.87
N PHE A 192 -0.35 -1.86 -15.66
CA PHE A 192 -0.93 -1.84 -14.32
C PHE A 192 -0.71 -3.19 -13.64
N THR A 193 -0.29 -3.14 -12.40
CA THR A 193 -0.20 -4.31 -11.52
C THR A 193 -1.25 -4.22 -10.43
N HIS A 194 -1.66 -5.38 -9.95
CA HIS A 194 -2.57 -5.54 -8.84
C HIS A 194 -1.84 -6.24 -7.69
N THR A 195 -1.91 -5.66 -6.51
CA THR A 195 -1.43 -6.27 -5.27
C THR A 195 -2.61 -6.61 -4.37
N SER A 196 -2.67 -7.85 -3.91
CA SER A 196 -3.68 -8.34 -2.96
C SER A 196 -3.12 -8.35 -1.56
N GLU A 197 -3.78 -7.69 -0.61
CA GLU A 197 -3.30 -7.50 0.75
C GLU A 197 -4.35 -7.95 1.77
N PRO A 198 -4.44 -9.26 2.07
CA PRO A 198 -5.15 -9.73 3.25
C PRO A 198 -4.43 -9.27 4.51
N MET A 199 -5.17 -8.76 5.50
CA MET A 199 -4.61 -8.21 6.72
C MET A 199 -5.43 -8.51 7.96
N ILE A 200 -4.72 -8.50 9.09
CA ILE A 200 -5.29 -8.60 10.43
C ILE A 200 -4.66 -7.53 11.31
N GLY A 201 -5.46 -6.87 12.13
CA GLY A 201 -4.99 -5.83 13.02
C GLY A 201 -5.80 -5.72 14.29
N ALA A 202 -5.31 -4.88 15.18
CA ALA A 202 -6.05 -4.43 16.35
C ALA A 202 -6.27 -2.92 16.26
N TYR A 203 -7.45 -2.45 16.66
CA TYR A 203 -7.76 -1.03 16.70
C TYR A 203 -8.13 -0.58 18.10
N PHE A 204 -7.75 0.65 18.41
CA PHE A 204 -8.17 1.37 19.60
C PHE A 204 -9.08 2.53 19.22
N ARG A 205 -10.19 2.64 19.91
CA ARG A 205 -11.28 3.59 19.67
C ARG A 205 -11.34 4.63 20.79
N PHE A 206 -11.42 5.90 20.39
CA PHE A 206 -11.57 7.06 21.27
C PHE A 206 -13.00 7.47 21.43
#